data_c1517b175499cccd84d055e005f3d195
#
_entry.id   c1517b175499cccd84d055e005f3d195
#
_cell.length_a   1.000
_cell.length_b   1.000
_cell.length_c   1.000
_cell.angle_alpha   90.00
_cell.angle_beta   90.00
_cell.angle_gamma   90.00
#
_symmetry.space_group_name_H-M   'P 1'
#
loop_
_entity.id
_entity.type
_entity.pdbx_description
1 polymer ?
#
loop_
_entity_poly.entity_id
_entity_poly.type
_entity_poly.pdbx_seq_one_letter_code
_entity_poly.pdbx_strand_id
1 'polypeptide(L)' 'MPSHMATKILALRAERGWSQPQLARRAKVSQAYVAQLETGARQNPSLPTLRRIAKALGVPVTELLA' A
#
# COMPACT_ATOMS: atom_id res chain seq x y z
N MET A 1 -10.88 5.52 11.79
CA MET A 1 -11.17 5.49 10.35
C MET A 1 -9.87 5.31 9.57
N PRO A 2 -9.87 4.52 8.50
CA PRO A 2 -8.67 4.41 7.68
C PRO A 2 -8.35 5.74 7.01
N SER A 3 -7.07 6.01 6.83
CA SER A 3 -6.60 7.22 6.14
C SER A 3 -6.86 7.09 4.64
N HIS A 4 -6.70 8.21 3.93
CA HIS A 4 -6.76 8.21 2.46
C HIS A 4 -5.78 7.17 1.90
N MET A 5 -4.54 7.15 2.43
CA MET A 5 -3.51 6.22 1.98
C MET A 5 -3.95 4.77 2.16
N ALA A 6 -4.49 4.42 3.34
CA ALA A 6 -4.94 3.05 3.62
C ALA A 6 -6.04 2.63 2.64
N THR A 7 -7.04 3.48 2.45
CA THR A 7 -8.15 3.22 1.56
C THR A 7 -7.67 3.08 0.11
N LYS A 8 -6.75 3.95 -0.31
CA LYS A 8 -6.25 3.96 -1.68
C LYS A 8 -5.43 2.70 -1.97
N ILE A 9 -4.56 2.30 -1.05
CA ILE A 9 -3.74 1.10 -1.22
C ILE A 9 -4.64 -0.13 -1.35
N LEU A 10 -5.63 -0.26 -0.48
CA LEU A 10 -6.56 -1.38 -0.52
C LEU A 10 -7.33 -1.41 -1.84
N ALA A 11 -7.85 -0.26 -2.27
CA ALA A 11 -8.62 -0.17 -3.51
C ALA A 11 -7.78 -0.53 -4.73
N LEU A 12 -6.57 0.00 -4.82
CA LEU A 12 -5.67 -0.28 -5.94
C LEU A 12 -5.28 -1.76 -6.00
N ARG A 13 -5.02 -2.35 -4.83
CA ARG A 13 -4.72 -3.78 -4.75
C ARG A 13 -5.90 -4.61 -5.23
N ALA A 14 -7.09 -4.29 -4.74
CA ALA A 14 -8.31 -5.04 -5.09
C ALA A 14 -8.62 -4.93 -6.58
N GLU A 15 -8.42 -3.75 -7.19
CA GLU A 15 -8.62 -3.56 -8.62
C GLU A 15 -7.75 -4.48 -9.46
N ARG A 16 -6.56 -4.84 -8.95
CA ARG A 16 -5.63 -5.72 -9.65
C ARG A 16 -5.89 -7.19 -9.34
N GLY A 17 -6.85 -7.49 -8.47
CA GLY A 17 -7.14 -8.85 -8.06
C GLY A 17 -6.04 -9.47 -7.22
N TRP A 18 -5.24 -8.65 -6.53
CA TRP A 18 -4.13 -9.14 -5.71
C TRP A 18 -4.55 -9.32 -4.25
N SER A 19 -4.01 -10.38 -3.63
CA SER A 19 -4.08 -10.56 -2.19
C SER A 19 -3.05 -9.66 -1.50
N GLN A 20 -3.16 -9.52 -0.18
CA GLN A 20 -2.13 -8.80 0.60
C GLN A 20 -0.74 -9.43 0.43
N PRO A 21 -0.58 -10.77 0.49
CA PRO A 21 0.73 -11.36 0.22
C PRO A 21 1.28 -11.04 -1.17
N GLN A 22 0.42 -10.97 -2.18
CA GLN A 22 0.87 -10.65 -3.53
C GLN A 22 1.40 -9.23 -3.63
N LEU A 23 0.69 -8.26 -3.06
CA LEU A 23 1.19 -6.89 -3.01
C LEU A 23 2.50 -6.81 -2.21
N ALA A 24 2.55 -7.47 -1.05
CA ALA A 24 3.73 -7.47 -0.20
C ALA A 24 4.95 -7.95 -0.96
N ARG A 25 4.81 -9.05 -1.70
CA ARG A 25 5.89 -9.63 -2.50
C ARG A 25 6.37 -8.66 -3.58
N ARG A 26 5.42 -8.03 -4.29
CA ARG A 26 5.74 -7.10 -5.37
C ARG A 26 6.40 -5.83 -4.86
N ALA A 27 5.99 -5.36 -3.67
CA ALA A 27 6.54 -4.16 -3.06
C ALA A 27 7.77 -4.44 -2.18
N LYS A 28 8.13 -5.72 -2.00
CA LYS A 28 9.26 -6.16 -1.17
C LYS A 28 9.11 -5.70 0.27
N VAL A 29 7.90 -5.87 0.82
CA VAL A 29 7.60 -5.63 2.22
C VAL A 29 6.92 -6.87 2.79
N SER A 30 6.72 -6.93 4.12
CA SER A 30 6.04 -8.06 4.73
C SER A 30 4.53 -7.97 4.50
N GLN A 31 3.86 -9.12 4.57
CA GLN A 31 2.39 -9.17 4.51
C GLN A 31 1.79 -8.40 5.68
N ALA A 32 2.37 -8.55 6.87
CA ALA A 32 1.91 -7.82 8.05
C ALA A 32 1.97 -6.32 7.84
N TYR A 33 3.01 -5.84 7.13
CA TYR A 33 3.15 -4.42 6.83
C TYR A 33 2.00 -3.94 5.94
N VAL A 34 1.67 -4.68 4.90
CA VAL A 34 0.54 -4.34 4.02
C VAL A 34 -0.76 -4.31 4.80
N ALA A 35 -1.00 -5.33 5.64
CA ALA A 35 -2.21 -5.38 6.45
C ALA A 35 -2.31 -4.17 7.38
N GLN A 36 -1.22 -3.78 8.03
CA GLN A 36 -1.19 -2.62 8.91
C GLN A 36 -1.45 -1.32 8.16
N LEU A 37 -0.93 -1.19 6.95
CA LEU A 37 -1.22 -0.01 6.12
C LEU A 37 -2.69 0.06 5.75
N GLU A 38 -3.27 -1.06 5.36
CA GLU A 38 -4.66 -1.09 4.89
C GLU A 38 -5.68 -0.89 6.01
N THR A 39 -5.34 -1.27 7.24
CA THR A 39 -6.23 -1.04 8.39
C THR A 39 -6.04 0.33 9.01
N GLY A 40 -4.98 1.05 8.64
CA GLY A 40 -4.64 2.32 9.26
C GLY A 40 -3.84 2.20 10.54
N ALA A 41 -3.48 0.97 10.94
CA ALA A 41 -2.65 0.76 12.14
C ALA A 41 -1.25 1.36 11.96
N ARG A 42 -0.74 1.38 10.73
CA ARG A 42 0.53 2.03 10.40
C ARG A 42 0.22 3.19 9.45
N GLN A 43 0.44 4.42 9.93
CA GLN A 43 0.03 5.61 9.19
C GLN A 43 1.20 6.40 8.59
N ASN A 44 2.43 6.09 9.01
CA ASN A 44 3.60 6.86 8.58
C ASN A 44 4.69 5.97 8.02
N PRO A 45 4.46 5.32 6.85
CA PRO A 45 5.54 4.58 6.20
C PRO A 45 6.63 5.55 5.73
N SER A 46 7.87 5.07 5.67
CA SER A 46 8.94 5.90 5.11
C SER A 46 8.66 6.16 3.63
N LEU A 47 9.16 7.28 3.12
CA LEU A 47 8.98 7.61 1.72
C LEU A 47 9.56 6.55 0.78
N PRO A 48 10.78 6.01 1.02
CA PRO A 48 11.27 4.94 0.17
C PRO A 48 10.36 3.72 0.13
N THR A 49 9.80 3.31 1.27
CA THR A 49 8.86 2.19 1.32
C THR A 49 7.57 2.50 0.54
N LEU A 50 7.05 3.70 0.73
CA LEU A 50 5.84 4.12 0.03
C LEU A 50 6.05 4.17 -1.48
N ARG A 51 7.24 4.59 -1.93
CA ARG A 51 7.59 4.57 -3.35
C ARG A 51 7.59 3.15 -3.92
N ARG A 52 8.10 2.18 -3.16
CA ARG A 52 8.08 0.78 -3.61
C ARG A 52 6.66 0.27 -3.75
N ILE A 53 5.78 0.63 -2.82
CA ILE A 53 4.37 0.23 -2.87
C ILE A 53 3.69 0.87 -4.09
N ALA A 54 3.90 2.17 -4.31
CA ALA A 54 3.34 2.88 -5.45
C ALA A 54 3.82 2.26 -6.77
N LYS A 55 5.11 1.96 -6.86
CA LYS A 55 5.68 1.33 -8.05
C LYS A 55 5.06 -0.04 -8.31
N ALA A 56 4.89 -0.84 -7.26
CA ALA A 56 4.25 -2.15 -7.38
C ALA A 56 2.81 -2.01 -7.88
N LEU A 57 2.11 -0.98 -7.44
CA LEU A 57 0.73 -0.71 -7.85
C LEU A 57 0.65 0.00 -9.21
N GLY A 58 1.77 0.46 -9.75
CA GLY A 58 1.79 1.13 -11.05
C GLY A 58 1.22 2.54 -11.01
N VAL A 59 1.33 3.23 -9.89
CA VAL A 59 0.82 4.61 -9.74
C VAL A 59 1.94 5.51 -9.22
N PRO A 60 1.84 6.83 -9.48
CA PRO A 60 2.79 7.76 -8.85
C PRO A 60 2.58 7.77 -7.34
N VAL A 61 3.66 7.99 -6.59
CA VAL A 61 3.58 8.01 -5.12
C VAL A 61 2.63 9.11 -4.63
N THR A 62 2.46 10.18 -5.40
CA THR A 62 1.54 11.26 -5.05
C THR A 62 0.09 10.79 -4.95
N GLU A 63 -0.28 9.73 -5.67
CA GLU A 63 -1.60 9.11 -5.55
C GLU A 63 -1.87 8.61 -4.13
N LEU A 64 -0.82 8.16 -3.44
CA LEU A 64 -0.96 7.62 -2.09
C LEU A 64 -0.85 8.71 -1.03
N LEU A 65 -0.26 9.85 -1.37
CA LEU A 65 -0.03 10.96 -0.43
C LEU A 65 -1.16 11.97 -0.40
N ALA A 66 -1.94 12.05 -1.44
CA ALA A 66 -2.97 13.08 -1.60
C ALA A 66 -4.11 12.96 -0.60
#